data_1cdadfa52acb482e9ec6ee9210cb19e8
#
_entry.id   1cdadfa52acb482e9ec6ee9210cb19e8
#
_cell.length_a   1.000
_cell.length_b   1.000
_cell.length_c   1.000
_cell.angle_alpha   90.00
_cell.angle_beta   90.00
_cell.angle_gamma   90.00
#
_symmetry.space_group_name_H-M   'P 1'
#
loop_
_entity.id
_entity.type
_entity.pdbx_description
1 polymer ?
#
loop_
_entity_poly.entity_id
_entity_poly.type
_entity_poly.pdbx_seq_one_letter_code
_entity_poly.pdbx_strand_id
1 'polypeptide(L)'
;MNLFKNTIVASLLSFFLVIASFSQASADRLTRAVADWTGGMVTCEVAEQILEQELGYKIDSIVFPSGTGLWEAVADGSDIQFACESWPSYAEADEVMVNQKLIYNGEVVKDDYNGDGSVEVYTTGIIGSSDYFVPKYFVDANPGFKGWEDLNDYKDQFATAETGAKGRLIGCPVPGWNCHDQKRLDLLGIDFVADELGTEVAALAEASAAYERGEAFLLYFF
;
A
#
# COMPACT_ATOMS: atom_id res chain seq x y z
N MET A 1 -30.25 -41.74 -53.67
CA MET A 1 -30.82 -40.63 -52.88
C MET A 1 -30.55 -40.69 -51.37
N ASN A 2 -30.09 -41.86 -50.86
CA ASN A 2 -29.80 -42.01 -49.42
C ASN A 2 -28.35 -41.71 -48.98
N LEU A 3 -27.38 -41.75 -49.91
CA LEU A 3 -25.99 -41.43 -49.57
C LEU A 3 -25.75 -39.95 -49.26
N PHE A 4 -26.44 -39.03 -49.99
CA PHE A 4 -26.30 -37.60 -49.79
C PHE A 4 -26.92 -37.10 -48.47
N LYS A 5 -27.98 -37.73 -48.00
CA LYS A 5 -28.60 -37.37 -46.70
C LYS A 5 -27.71 -37.76 -45.51
N ASN A 6 -27.02 -38.89 -45.59
CA ASN A 6 -26.16 -39.33 -44.49
C ASN A 6 -24.86 -38.49 -44.38
N THR A 7 -24.36 -37.96 -45.50
CA THR A 7 -23.16 -37.10 -45.49
C THR A 7 -23.46 -35.73 -44.90
N ILE A 8 -24.63 -35.16 -45.17
CA ILE A 8 -25.04 -33.85 -44.63
C ILE A 8 -25.30 -33.95 -43.11
N VAL A 9 -25.92 -35.03 -42.64
CA VAL A 9 -26.16 -35.27 -41.20
C VAL A 9 -24.86 -35.47 -40.45
N ALA A 10 -23.90 -36.22 -41.00
CA ALA A 10 -22.58 -36.42 -40.40
C ALA A 10 -21.77 -35.11 -40.32
N SER A 11 -21.83 -34.24 -41.34
CA SER A 11 -21.17 -32.93 -41.36
C SER A 11 -21.77 -31.95 -40.36
N LEU A 12 -23.09 -31.95 -40.18
CA LEU A 12 -23.78 -31.12 -39.18
C LEU A 12 -23.49 -31.56 -37.75
N LEU A 13 -23.43 -32.87 -37.49
CA LEU A 13 -23.04 -33.40 -36.18
C LEU A 13 -21.58 -33.08 -35.84
N SER A 14 -20.66 -33.13 -36.83
CA SER A 14 -19.27 -32.77 -36.61
C SER A 14 -19.08 -31.26 -36.32
N PHE A 15 -19.89 -30.40 -36.93
CA PHE A 15 -19.86 -28.98 -36.69
C PHE A 15 -20.42 -28.63 -35.30
N PHE A 16 -21.43 -29.34 -34.82
CA PHE A 16 -21.97 -29.16 -33.47
C PHE A 16 -21.04 -29.67 -32.36
N LEU A 17 -20.27 -30.73 -32.62
CA LEU A 17 -19.27 -31.27 -31.67
C LEU A 17 -18.06 -30.34 -31.53
N VAL A 18 -17.68 -29.55 -32.54
CA VAL A 18 -16.59 -28.60 -32.47
C VAL A 18 -17.00 -27.33 -31.66
N ILE A 19 -18.27 -26.96 -31.65
CA ILE A 19 -18.78 -25.84 -30.86
C ILE A 19 -18.91 -26.19 -29.35
N ALA A 20 -19.07 -27.47 -29.02
CA ALA A 20 -19.16 -27.93 -27.63
C ALA A 20 -17.80 -28.11 -26.92
N SER A 21 -16.69 -27.87 -27.64
CA SER A 21 -15.32 -27.96 -27.08
C SER A 21 -14.72 -26.60 -26.67
N PHE A 22 -15.53 -25.52 -26.58
CA PHE A 22 -15.14 -24.42 -25.72
C PHE A 22 -15.26 -24.95 -24.28
N SER A 23 -14.20 -25.62 -23.82
CA SER A 23 -14.00 -25.81 -22.39
C SER A 23 -14.17 -24.44 -21.77
N GLN A 24 -15.18 -24.31 -20.91
CA GLN A 24 -15.14 -23.22 -19.95
C GLN A 24 -13.81 -23.38 -19.23
N ALA A 25 -12.84 -22.56 -19.60
CA ALA A 25 -11.67 -22.38 -18.77
C ALA A 25 -12.24 -22.01 -17.41
N SER A 26 -12.08 -22.91 -16.44
CA SER A 26 -12.40 -22.56 -15.05
C SER A 26 -11.57 -21.30 -14.78
N ALA A 27 -12.24 -20.20 -14.49
CA ALA A 27 -11.52 -18.99 -14.14
C ALA A 27 -10.63 -19.34 -12.94
N ASP A 28 -9.33 -19.16 -13.10
CA ASP A 28 -8.40 -19.39 -12.01
C ASP A 28 -8.76 -18.45 -10.86
N ARG A 29 -8.74 -19.00 -9.66
CA ARG A 29 -9.04 -18.27 -8.44
C ARG A 29 -7.71 -17.79 -7.84
N LEU A 30 -7.62 -16.50 -7.58
CA LEU A 30 -6.45 -15.88 -6.95
C LEU A 30 -6.88 -15.18 -5.65
N THR A 31 -6.02 -15.19 -4.67
CA THR A 31 -6.21 -14.42 -3.44
C THR A 31 -5.26 -13.23 -3.43
N ARG A 32 -5.80 -12.05 -3.24
CA ARG A 32 -5.03 -10.82 -3.06
C ARG A 32 -4.91 -10.45 -1.59
N ALA A 33 -3.77 -9.89 -1.21
CA ALA A 33 -3.66 -9.10 0.00
C ALA A 33 -4.17 -7.69 -0.26
N VAL A 34 -5.04 -7.21 0.61
CA VAL A 34 -5.53 -5.83 0.60
C VAL A 34 -4.74 -5.04 1.61
N ALA A 35 -4.19 -3.92 1.19
CA ALA A 35 -3.47 -2.99 2.04
C ALA A 35 -4.37 -2.42 3.16
N ASP A 36 -3.74 -2.02 4.26
CA ASP A 36 -4.40 -1.48 5.45
C ASP A 36 -4.44 0.07 5.47
N TRP A 37 -4.27 0.70 4.31
CA TRP A 37 -4.46 2.15 4.09
C TRP A 37 -5.38 2.43 2.90
N THR A 38 -5.99 3.61 2.91
CA THR A 38 -7.07 3.97 1.97
C THR A 38 -6.62 3.92 0.51
N GLY A 39 -5.46 4.48 0.17
CA GLY A 39 -4.92 4.47 -1.19
C GLY A 39 -4.72 3.05 -1.72
N GLY A 40 -4.10 2.19 -0.91
CA GLY A 40 -3.89 0.79 -1.23
C GLY A 40 -5.18 0.00 -1.40
N MET A 41 -6.20 0.26 -0.59
CA MET A 41 -7.53 -0.34 -0.77
C MET A 41 -8.14 0.01 -2.14
N VAL A 42 -8.04 1.29 -2.55
CA VAL A 42 -8.53 1.75 -3.86
C VAL A 42 -7.74 1.09 -5.00
N THR A 43 -6.41 1.07 -4.91
CA THR A 43 -5.55 0.40 -5.90
C THR A 43 -5.90 -1.08 -6.03
N CYS A 44 -6.13 -1.76 -4.92
CA CYS A 44 -6.54 -3.16 -4.90
C CYS A 44 -7.90 -3.37 -5.57
N GLU A 45 -8.87 -2.50 -5.31
CA GLU A 45 -10.20 -2.59 -5.94
C GLU A 45 -10.11 -2.43 -7.46
N VAL A 46 -9.34 -1.45 -7.93
CA VAL A 46 -9.12 -1.25 -9.37
C VAL A 46 -8.45 -2.49 -10.00
N ALA A 47 -7.43 -3.05 -9.35
CA ALA A 47 -6.77 -4.25 -9.84
C ALA A 47 -7.73 -5.45 -9.92
N GLU A 48 -8.57 -5.66 -8.89
CA GLU A 48 -9.60 -6.72 -8.89
C GLU A 48 -10.57 -6.56 -10.06
N GLN A 49 -11.12 -5.35 -10.26
CA GLN A 49 -12.05 -5.09 -11.34
C GLN A 49 -11.45 -5.41 -12.72
N ILE A 50 -10.18 -5.08 -12.94
CA ILE A 50 -9.49 -5.39 -14.20
C ILE A 50 -9.29 -6.90 -14.35
N LEU A 51 -8.81 -7.58 -13.30
CA LEU A 51 -8.56 -9.02 -13.32
C LEU A 51 -9.85 -9.82 -13.55
N GLU A 52 -10.94 -9.41 -12.91
CA GLU A 52 -12.23 -10.11 -13.05
C GLU A 52 -12.94 -9.81 -14.38
N GLN A 53 -13.03 -8.53 -14.76
CA GLN A 53 -13.85 -8.12 -15.90
C GLN A 53 -13.13 -8.32 -17.24
N GLU A 54 -11.82 -8.06 -17.30
CA GLU A 54 -11.08 -8.10 -18.54
C GLU A 54 -10.35 -9.44 -18.74
N LEU A 55 -9.90 -10.09 -17.66
CA LEU A 55 -9.12 -11.31 -17.73
C LEU A 55 -9.86 -12.55 -17.23
N GLY A 56 -11.02 -12.39 -16.60
CA GLY A 56 -11.92 -13.47 -16.21
C GLY A 56 -11.47 -14.28 -14.98
N TYR A 57 -10.53 -13.78 -14.19
CA TYR A 57 -10.15 -14.39 -12.93
C TYR A 57 -11.29 -14.32 -11.91
N LYS A 58 -11.14 -15.08 -10.82
CA LYS A 58 -11.95 -14.95 -9.60
C LYS A 58 -11.04 -14.53 -8.47
N ILE A 59 -11.34 -13.40 -7.83
CA ILE A 59 -10.48 -12.80 -6.83
C ILE A 59 -11.13 -12.95 -5.44
N ASP A 60 -10.38 -13.55 -4.53
CA ASP A 60 -10.66 -13.50 -3.10
C ASP A 60 -9.75 -12.46 -2.45
N SER A 61 -10.22 -11.79 -1.42
CA SER A 61 -9.49 -10.70 -0.76
C SER A 61 -9.27 -10.99 0.71
N ILE A 62 -8.04 -10.79 1.16
CA ILE A 62 -7.66 -10.89 2.58
C ILE A 62 -7.01 -9.56 2.98
N VAL A 63 -7.51 -8.91 4.03
CA VAL A 63 -6.81 -7.77 4.64
C VAL A 63 -5.58 -8.32 5.35
N PHE A 64 -4.41 -7.89 4.92
CA PHE A 64 -3.14 -8.34 5.46
C PHE A 64 -2.28 -7.12 5.83
N PRO A 65 -1.76 -7.07 7.06
CA PRO A 65 -0.87 -5.99 7.45
C PRO A 65 0.34 -5.90 6.53
N SER A 66 0.67 -4.69 6.11
CA SER A 66 1.89 -4.45 5.32
C SER A 66 3.15 -4.76 6.13
N GLY A 67 4.24 -5.02 5.42
CA GLY A 67 5.53 -5.34 6.01
C GLY A 67 6.10 -6.67 5.51
N THR A 68 7.21 -7.10 6.10
CA THR A 68 7.97 -8.28 5.66
C THR A 68 7.12 -9.54 5.57
N GLY A 69 6.24 -9.77 6.54
CA GLY A 69 5.37 -10.96 6.57
C GLY A 69 4.42 -11.06 5.37
N LEU A 70 3.99 -9.93 4.80
CA LEU A 70 3.20 -9.93 3.57
C LEU A 70 4.00 -10.48 2.39
N TRP A 71 5.23 -10.03 2.25
CA TRP A 71 6.08 -10.44 1.12
C TRP A 71 6.55 -11.89 1.23
N GLU A 72 6.73 -12.39 2.44
CA GLU A 72 6.96 -13.82 2.69
C GLU A 72 5.72 -14.66 2.29
N ALA A 73 4.52 -14.21 2.63
CA ALA A 73 3.29 -14.89 2.25
C ALA A 73 3.05 -14.89 0.72
N VAL A 74 3.34 -13.77 0.05
CA VAL A 74 3.29 -13.69 -1.42
C VAL A 74 4.36 -14.55 -2.07
N ALA A 75 5.58 -14.60 -1.51
CA ALA A 75 6.67 -15.42 -2.00
C ALA A 75 6.36 -16.92 -1.90
N ASP A 76 5.71 -17.35 -0.80
CA ASP A 76 5.21 -18.72 -0.65
C ASP A 76 4.10 -19.06 -1.65
N GLY A 77 3.23 -18.10 -1.96
CA GLY A 77 2.20 -18.19 -3.00
C GLY A 77 1.08 -19.19 -2.74
N SER A 78 1.05 -19.86 -1.58
CA SER A 78 0.03 -20.88 -1.29
C SER A 78 -1.33 -20.25 -0.98
N ASP A 79 -1.35 -19.26 -0.12
CA ASP A 79 -2.58 -18.59 0.36
C ASP A 79 -2.81 -17.22 -0.28
N ILE A 80 -1.74 -16.47 -0.59
CA ILE A 80 -1.77 -15.15 -1.20
C ILE A 80 -0.88 -15.16 -2.44
N GLN A 81 -1.44 -14.84 -3.60
CA GLN A 81 -0.71 -14.84 -4.86
C GLN A 81 -0.21 -13.46 -5.27
N PHE A 82 -0.86 -12.39 -4.78
CA PHE A 82 -0.40 -11.03 -5.07
C PHE A 82 -0.85 -10.01 -4.04
N ALA A 83 -0.15 -8.88 -4.02
CA ALA A 83 -0.53 -7.66 -3.33
C ALA A 83 -0.58 -6.51 -4.34
N CYS A 84 -1.40 -5.51 -4.09
CA CYS A 84 -1.69 -4.49 -5.10
C CYS A 84 -0.76 -3.31 -5.04
N GLU A 85 -0.08 -3.10 -3.93
CA GLU A 85 0.70 -1.90 -3.70
C GLU A 85 1.89 -2.17 -2.79
N SER A 86 3.04 -1.63 -3.18
CA SER A 86 4.28 -1.64 -2.39
C SER A 86 4.96 -0.28 -2.54
N TRP A 87 5.49 0.24 -1.43
CA TRP A 87 6.23 1.50 -1.37
C TRP A 87 7.65 1.24 -0.83
N PRO A 88 8.49 0.54 -1.60
CA PRO A 88 9.77 0.01 -1.10
C PRO A 88 10.79 1.10 -0.73
N SER A 89 10.74 2.27 -1.37
CA SER A 89 11.66 3.38 -1.07
C SER A 89 11.43 4.02 0.30
N TYR A 90 10.37 3.63 0.99
CA TYR A 90 9.96 4.19 2.25
C TYR A 90 10.58 3.48 3.47
N ALA A 91 10.78 2.18 3.38
CA ALA A 91 11.40 1.39 4.42
C ALA A 91 12.92 1.29 4.23
N GLU A 92 13.65 0.96 5.30
CA GLU A 92 15.05 0.57 5.17
C GLU A 92 15.12 -0.63 4.22
N ALA A 93 15.82 -0.44 3.10
CA ALA A 93 15.79 -1.34 1.94
C ALA A 93 16.08 -2.81 2.27
N ASP A 94 16.89 -3.07 3.29
CA ASP A 94 17.33 -4.41 3.66
C ASP A 94 16.23 -5.27 4.29
N GLU A 95 15.23 -4.69 4.95
CA GLU A 95 14.20 -5.46 5.67
C GLU A 95 12.96 -5.75 4.83
N VAL A 96 12.56 -4.84 3.95
CA VAL A 96 11.33 -4.95 3.16
C VAL A 96 11.56 -5.66 1.83
N MET A 97 12.80 -5.63 1.34
CA MET A 97 13.15 -6.04 -0.02
C MET A 97 13.70 -7.46 -0.14
N VAL A 98 13.79 -8.24 0.94
CA VAL A 98 14.40 -9.58 0.93
C VAL A 98 13.83 -10.48 -0.17
N ASN A 99 12.53 -10.39 -0.43
CA ASN A 99 11.84 -11.22 -1.42
C ASN A 99 11.51 -10.47 -2.71
N GLN A 100 11.76 -9.17 -2.78
CA GLN A 100 11.28 -8.33 -3.88
C GLN A 100 12.35 -8.08 -4.94
N LYS A 101 11.91 -8.06 -6.18
CA LYS A 101 12.67 -7.66 -7.34
C LYS A 101 11.85 -6.65 -8.13
N LEU A 102 12.29 -5.40 -8.13
CA LEU A 102 11.58 -4.36 -8.86
C LEU A 102 11.79 -4.48 -10.37
N ILE A 103 10.68 -4.50 -11.10
CA ILE A 103 10.64 -4.53 -12.56
C ILE A 103 10.02 -3.24 -13.07
N TYR A 104 10.78 -2.52 -13.89
CA TYR A 104 10.32 -1.31 -14.54
C TYR A 104 10.47 -1.44 -16.06
N ASN A 105 9.37 -1.25 -16.80
CA ASN A 105 9.34 -1.44 -18.26
C ASN A 105 9.89 -2.80 -18.74
N GLY A 106 9.69 -3.87 -17.94
CA GLY A 106 10.16 -5.21 -18.27
C GLY A 106 11.64 -5.46 -17.96
N GLU A 107 12.35 -4.50 -17.39
CA GLU A 107 13.75 -4.65 -16.98
C GLU A 107 13.88 -4.60 -15.46
N VAL A 108 14.80 -5.40 -14.92
CA VAL A 108 15.12 -5.38 -13.49
C VAL A 108 15.88 -4.11 -13.16
N VAL A 109 15.37 -3.30 -12.24
CA VAL A 109 16.08 -2.14 -11.69
C VAL A 109 17.20 -2.65 -10.79
N LYS A 110 18.45 -2.35 -11.12
CA LYS A 110 19.63 -3.01 -10.55
C LYS A 110 20.17 -2.38 -9.27
N ASP A 111 19.82 -1.13 -8.96
CA ASP A 111 20.66 -0.33 -8.08
C ASP A 111 20.17 -0.23 -6.62
N ASP A 112 18.88 -0.48 -6.34
CA ASP A 112 18.33 -0.24 -5.00
C ASP A 112 17.54 -1.41 -4.41
N TYR A 113 17.31 -2.50 -5.17
CA TYR A 113 16.41 -3.57 -4.76
C TYR A 113 17.02 -4.95 -5.02
N ASN A 114 17.69 -5.48 -4.02
CA ASN A 114 18.43 -6.74 -4.12
C ASN A 114 17.67 -7.96 -3.57
N GLY A 115 16.34 -7.99 -3.67
CA GLY A 115 15.54 -9.15 -3.28
C GLY A 115 15.95 -10.41 -4.04
N ASP A 116 15.64 -11.58 -3.48
CA ASP A 116 15.94 -12.89 -4.09
C ASP A 116 15.12 -13.18 -5.37
N GLY A 117 14.13 -12.35 -5.65
CA GLY A 117 13.29 -12.43 -6.84
C GLY A 117 12.13 -13.41 -6.73
N SER A 118 11.83 -13.93 -5.55
CA SER A 118 10.63 -14.73 -5.32
C SER A 118 9.34 -13.91 -5.44
N VAL A 119 9.43 -12.58 -5.25
CA VAL A 119 8.34 -11.62 -5.51
C VAL A 119 8.78 -10.61 -6.55
N GLU A 120 8.04 -10.52 -7.65
CA GLU A 120 8.25 -9.49 -8.67
C GLU A 120 7.34 -8.29 -8.37
N VAL A 121 7.90 -7.08 -8.39
CA VAL A 121 7.18 -5.82 -8.15
C VAL A 121 7.20 -4.98 -9.41
N TYR A 122 6.02 -4.59 -9.87
CA TYR A 122 5.83 -3.79 -11.07
C TYR A 122 5.35 -2.39 -10.70
N THR A 123 5.87 -1.36 -11.38
CA THR A 123 5.40 0.00 -11.16
C THR A 123 3.99 0.21 -11.71
N THR A 124 3.14 0.84 -10.92
CA THR A 124 1.80 1.31 -11.33
C THR A 124 1.85 2.68 -12.00
N GLY A 125 2.99 3.38 -11.96
CA GLY A 125 3.12 4.77 -12.40
C GLY A 125 2.59 5.80 -11.40
N ILE A 126 2.10 5.38 -10.24
CA ILE A 126 1.70 6.27 -9.16
C ILE A 126 2.96 6.71 -8.41
N ILE A 127 3.11 8.03 -8.24
CA ILE A 127 4.21 8.62 -7.48
C ILE A 127 3.60 9.28 -6.25
N GLY A 128 4.10 8.96 -5.07
CA GLY A 128 3.71 9.54 -3.80
C GLY A 128 4.92 10.02 -3.00
N SER A 129 4.66 10.78 -1.96
CA SER A 129 5.65 11.18 -0.97
C SER A 129 5.03 11.09 0.42
N SER A 130 5.88 10.91 1.42
CA SER A 130 5.50 10.96 2.82
C SER A 130 6.23 12.10 3.49
N ASP A 131 5.50 12.93 4.21
CA ASP A 131 6.01 14.15 4.81
C ASP A 131 5.44 14.37 6.21
N TYR A 132 5.93 15.41 6.87
CA TYR A 132 5.42 15.88 8.16
C TYR A 132 4.72 17.23 7.97
N PHE A 133 3.49 17.32 8.45
CA PHE A 133 2.62 18.47 8.22
C PHE A 133 2.26 19.16 9.51
N VAL A 134 2.17 20.50 9.43
CA VAL A 134 1.59 21.36 10.47
C VAL A 134 0.44 22.17 9.87
N PRO A 135 -0.56 22.59 10.67
CA PRO A 135 -1.64 23.41 10.16
C PRO A 135 -1.16 24.77 9.66
N LYS A 136 -1.74 25.24 8.56
CA LYS A 136 -1.38 26.56 8.01
C LYS A 136 -1.60 27.69 9.01
N TYR A 137 -2.67 27.64 9.82
CA TYR A 137 -2.93 28.67 10.84
C TYR A 137 -1.83 28.74 11.91
N PHE A 138 -1.19 27.62 12.23
CA PHE A 138 -0.03 27.60 13.12
C PHE A 138 1.15 28.36 12.49
N VAL A 139 1.45 28.11 11.22
CA VAL A 139 2.53 28.80 10.50
C VAL A 139 2.24 30.30 10.39
N ASP A 140 0.99 30.66 10.07
CA ASP A 140 0.58 32.08 9.97
C ASP A 140 0.71 32.82 11.31
N ALA A 141 0.42 32.16 12.43
CA ALA A 141 0.56 32.72 13.77
C ALA A 141 2.01 32.77 14.27
N ASN A 142 2.89 31.97 13.68
CA ASN A 142 4.30 31.85 14.10
C ASN A 142 5.24 32.11 12.91
N PRO A 143 5.41 33.38 12.47
CA PRO A 143 6.20 33.70 11.27
C PRO A 143 7.70 33.38 11.40
N GLY A 144 8.18 33.07 12.60
CA GLY A 144 9.52 32.54 12.87
C GLY A 144 9.71 31.08 12.52
N PHE A 145 8.63 30.28 12.48
CA PHE A 145 8.68 28.88 12.14
C PHE A 145 8.93 28.69 10.64
N LYS A 146 9.97 27.94 10.26
CA LYS A 146 10.39 27.72 8.87
C LYS A 146 10.45 26.24 8.51
N GLY A 147 10.66 25.37 9.47
CA GLY A 147 10.83 23.96 9.22
C GLY A 147 11.07 23.14 10.48
N TRP A 148 11.54 21.93 10.28
CA TRP A 148 11.77 20.98 11.37
C TRP A 148 12.85 21.46 12.36
N GLU A 149 13.79 22.29 11.93
CA GLU A 149 14.85 22.85 12.76
C GLU A 149 14.33 23.74 13.88
N ASP A 150 13.15 24.33 13.67
CA ASP A 150 12.52 25.24 14.63
C ASP A 150 11.58 24.51 15.60
N LEU A 151 11.28 23.24 15.41
CA LEU A 151 10.28 22.48 16.18
C LEU A 151 10.51 22.58 17.70
N ASN A 152 11.76 22.52 18.16
CA ASN A 152 12.06 22.61 19.57
C ASN A 152 11.70 23.95 20.20
N ASP A 153 11.76 25.04 19.44
CA ASP A 153 11.42 26.40 19.93
C ASP A 153 9.91 26.58 20.10
N TYR A 154 9.12 25.73 19.43
CA TYR A 154 7.66 25.77 19.46
C TYR A 154 7.02 24.56 20.11
N LYS A 155 7.80 23.62 20.66
CA LYS A 155 7.31 22.32 21.15
C LYS A 155 6.16 22.40 22.15
N ASP A 156 6.12 23.45 22.97
CA ASP A 156 5.06 23.64 23.96
C ASP A 156 3.68 23.83 23.31
N GLN A 157 3.62 24.30 22.06
CA GLN A 157 2.36 24.42 21.31
C GLN A 157 1.87 23.06 20.77
N PHE A 158 2.75 22.07 20.70
CA PHE A 158 2.46 20.71 20.26
C PHE A 158 2.35 19.72 21.43
N ALA A 159 2.58 20.19 22.66
CA ALA A 159 2.56 19.33 23.84
C ALA A 159 1.11 18.96 24.21
N THR A 160 0.95 17.73 24.71
CA THR A 160 -0.33 17.23 25.23
C THR A 160 -0.18 16.79 26.69
N ALA A 161 -1.29 16.43 27.33
CA ALA A 161 -1.23 15.91 28.70
C ALA A 161 -0.39 14.62 28.77
N GLU A 162 -0.39 13.83 27.71
CA GLU A 162 0.34 12.56 27.61
C GLU A 162 1.84 12.76 27.37
N THR A 163 2.23 13.79 26.60
CA THR A 163 3.63 14.05 26.27
C THR A 163 4.33 14.95 27.30
N GLY A 164 3.56 15.61 28.15
CA GLY A 164 4.08 16.50 29.19
C GLY A 164 4.79 17.71 28.60
N ALA A 165 6.11 17.87 28.82
CA ALA A 165 6.91 18.99 28.29
C ALA A 165 7.46 18.76 26.87
N LYS A 166 7.17 17.62 26.26
CA LYS A 166 7.60 17.31 24.90
C LYS A 166 6.48 17.58 23.90
N GLY A 167 6.84 17.99 22.67
CA GLY A 167 5.87 18.05 21.60
C GLY A 167 5.35 16.65 21.23
N ARG A 168 4.20 16.60 20.59
CA ARG A 168 3.60 15.38 20.06
C ARG A 168 3.70 15.36 18.54
N LEU A 169 4.17 14.23 17.99
CA LEU A 169 4.01 13.88 16.60
C LEU A 169 2.90 12.82 16.51
N ILE A 170 1.82 13.13 15.81
CA ILE A 170 0.89 12.09 15.32
C ILE A 170 1.66 11.35 14.23
N GLY A 171 2.32 10.27 14.62
CA GLY A 171 3.31 9.57 13.82
C GLY A 171 2.69 8.63 12.80
N CYS A 172 3.56 7.93 12.13
CA CYS A 172 3.21 6.84 11.24
C CYS A 172 2.28 5.85 11.98
N PRO A 173 1.07 5.61 11.47
CA PRO A 173 0.03 5.03 12.29
C PRO A 173 0.25 3.55 12.63
N VAL A 174 0.99 2.82 11.78
CA VAL A 174 1.13 1.37 11.88
C VAL A 174 2.60 1.00 12.04
N PRO A 175 2.98 0.35 13.15
CA PRO A 175 4.38 -0.07 13.38
C PRO A 175 4.99 -0.90 12.24
N GLY A 176 4.17 -1.72 11.59
CA GLY A 176 4.60 -2.56 10.46
C GLY A 176 5.03 -1.80 9.20
N TRP A 177 4.75 -0.51 9.14
CA TRP A 177 5.22 0.34 8.02
C TRP A 177 6.68 0.81 8.19
N ASN A 178 7.30 0.54 9.33
CA ASN A 178 8.72 0.83 9.61
C ASN A 178 9.13 2.29 9.36
N CYS A 179 8.29 3.25 9.73
CA CYS A 179 8.54 4.67 9.52
C CYS A 179 9.66 5.22 10.41
N HIS A 180 9.92 4.59 11.55
CA HIS A 180 10.98 4.94 12.51
C HIS A 180 10.93 6.40 13.00
N ASP A 181 9.74 6.97 13.18
CA ASP A 181 9.56 8.37 13.53
C ASP A 181 10.29 8.76 14.82
N GLN A 182 10.15 7.99 15.90
CA GLN A 182 10.85 8.29 17.15
C GLN A 182 12.37 8.27 16.97
N LYS A 183 12.91 7.31 16.22
CA LYS A 183 14.36 7.25 15.92
C LYS A 183 14.83 8.49 15.15
N ARG A 184 14.02 8.99 14.21
CA ARG A 184 14.34 10.23 13.48
C ARG A 184 14.32 11.45 14.40
N LEU A 185 13.29 11.58 15.24
CA LEU A 185 13.22 12.66 16.23
C LEU A 185 14.45 12.66 17.14
N ASP A 186 14.82 11.49 17.66
CA ASP A 186 15.97 11.34 18.57
C ASP A 186 17.30 11.69 17.87
N LEU A 187 17.51 11.21 16.63
CA LEU A 187 18.71 11.49 15.85
C LEU A 187 18.86 12.99 15.47
N LEU A 188 17.74 13.66 15.24
CA LEU A 188 17.70 15.10 14.93
C LEU A 188 17.70 15.97 16.19
N GLY A 189 17.62 15.37 17.38
CA GLY A 189 17.54 16.11 18.64
C GLY A 189 16.24 16.89 18.82
N ILE A 190 15.15 16.42 18.21
CA ILE A 190 13.81 17.03 18.30
C ILE A 190 13.11 16.45 19.52
N ASP A 191 12.76 17.31 20.48
CA ASP A 191 12.17 16.93 21.77
C ASP A 191 10.66 16.68 21.66
N PHE A 192 10.31 15.69 20.85
CA PHE A 192 8.94 15.23 20.59
C PHE A 192 8.81 13.74 20.89
N VAL A 193 7.57 13.31 21.08
CA VAL A 193 7.17 11.90 21.18
C VAL A 193 6.35 11.56 19.94
N ALA A 194 6.75 10.52 19.24
CA ALA A 194 5.97 9.94 18.16
C ALA A 194 4.89 9.02 18.75
N ASP A 195 3.64 9.27 18.38
CA ASP A 195 2.46 8.55 18.84
C ASP A 195 1.88 7.75 17.66
N GLU A 196 1.98 6.43 17.74
CA GLU A 196 1.50 5.51 16.72
C GLU A 196 0.08 5.05 17.10
N LEU A 197 -0.92 5.53 16.37
CA LEU A 197 -2.34 5.33 16.72
C LEU A 197 -2.94 4.01 16.21
N GLY A 198 -2.14 3.18 15.57
CA GLY A 198 -2.51 1.83 15.13
C GLY A 198 -3.24 1.75 13.79
N THR A 199 -3.85 2.83 13.32
CA THR A 199 -4.50 2.89 11.99
C THR A 199 -4.43 4.29 11.38
N GLU A 200 -4.41 4.36 10.04
CA GLU A 200 -4.52 5.63 9.29
C GLU A 200 -5.76 6.43 9.71
N VAL A 201 -6.90 5.76 9.86
CA VAL A 201 -8.17 6.40 10.24
C VAL A 201 -8.08 7.06 11.61
N ALA A 202 -7.42 6.41 12.59
CA ALA A 202 -7.23 6.98 13.92
C ALA A 202 -6.31 8.22 13.88
N ALA A 203 -5.22 8.18 13.10
CA ALA A 203 -4.32 9.31 12.93
C ALA A 203 -5.03 10.53 12.29
N LEU A 204 -5.81 10.28 11.23
CA LEU A 204 -6.61 11.33 10.58
C LEU A 204 -7.70 11.88 11.49
N ALA A 205 -8.38 11.04 12.27
CA ALA A 205 -9.41 11.48 13.21
C ALA A 205 -8.81 12.40 14.30
N GLU A 206 -7.65 12.04 14.83
CA GLU A 206 -6.95 12.84 15.83
C GLU A 206 -6.49 14.19 15.27
N ALA A 207 -5.87 14.19 14.08
CA ALA A 207 -5.46 15.43 13.40
C ALA A 207 -6.68 16.30 13.06
N SER A 208 -7.77 15.73 12.59
CA SER A 208 -9.01 16.45 12.27
C SER A 208 -9.63 17.08 13.53
N ALA A 209 -9.66 16.35 14.63
CA ALA A 209 -10.17 16.87 15.90
C ALA A 209 -9.30 18.04 16.43
N ALA A 210 -7.98 17.94 16.35
CA ALA A 210 -7.07 19.02 16.69
C ALA A 210 -7.27 20.24 15.77
N TYR A 211 -7.45 20.01 14.46
CA TYR A 211 -7.73 21.07 13.50
C TYR A 211 -9.03 21.82 13.80
N GLU A 212 -10.11 21.11 14.11
CA GLU A 212 -11.41 21.69 14.48
C GLU A 212 -11.33 22.55 15.75
N ARG A 213 -10.46 22.17 16.69
CA ARG A 213 -10.21 22.96 17.92
C ARG A 213 -9.25 24.13 17.71
N GLY A 214 -8.61 24.24 16.53
CA GLY A 214 -7.59 25.25 16.24
C GLY A 214 -6.28 25.01 17.00
N GLU A 215 -6.01 23.79 17.41
CA GLU A 215 -4.79 23.40 18.13
C GLU A 215 -3.65 23.11 17.15
N ALA A 216 -2.41 23.41 17.53
CA ALA A 216 -1.25 23.00 16.75
C ALA A 216 -1.08 21.47 16.82
N PHE A 217 -0.75 20.86 15.70
CA PHE A 217 -0.35 19.45 15.64
C PHE A 217 0.75 19.26 14.59
N LEU A 218 1.58 18.25 14.79
CA LEU A 218 2.53 17.73 13.82
C LEU A 218 2.02 16.34 13.40
N LEU A 219 1.82 16.14 12.11
CA LEU A 219 1.24 14.91 11.55
C LEU A 219 2.20 14.32 10.51
N TYR A 220 2.54 13.05 10.65
CA TYR A 220 3.05 12.24 9.54
C TYR A 220 1.89 11.87 8.61
N PHE A 221 2.05 12.11 7.30
CA PHE A 221 1.08 11.65 6.30
C PHE A 221 1.70 11.49 4.91
N PHE A 222 0.95 10.95 3.95
CA PHE A 222 1.36 10.62 2.58
C PHE A 222 0.26 10.93 1.56
#